data_f0bc82d3a4009b535b2f82cce8d5c3b9
#
_entry.id   f0bc82d3a4009b535b2f82cce8d5c3b9
#
_cell.length_a   1.000
_cell.length_b   1.000
_cell.length_c   1.000
_cell.angle_alpha   90.00
_cell.angle_beta   90.00
_cell.angle_gamma   90.00
#
_symmetry.space_group_name_H-M   'P 1'
#
loop_
_entity.id
_entity.type
_entity.pdbx_description
1 polymer ?
#
loop_
_entity_poly.entity_id
_entity_poly.type
_entity_poly.pdbx_seq_one_letter_code
_entity_poly.pdbx_strand_id
1 'polypeptide(L)'
;LILCGGSATDLPVQTPEFARWFNVVDSFDTHANIPQHFDAVDRAASESGHVGIISVGWDPGMFSLNRLYATAILPQGSNYTFWGRGVSQGHSDAVRRIEGVKDARQYTIPVDSALEAVRAGKNPELTTREKHTRECFVVAEEGADLARIENEIKTMPNYFADYDTTVHFITEEELQTQKVTRKLRRQIEKSTTEEDFLKFMEDNREDFCVVREKAR
;
A
#
# COMPACT_ATOMS: atom_id res chain seq x y z
N LEU A 1 10.57 -16.45 -15.02
CA LEU A 1 9.13 -16.31 -14.80
C LEU A 1 8.87 -15.11 -13.90
N ILE A 2 7.93 -14.23 -14.27
CA ILE A 2 7.50 -13.09 -13.45
C ILE A 2 6.13 -13.46 -12.85
N LEU A 3 6.02 -13.40 -11.53
CA LEU A 3 4.82 -13.77 -10.78
C LEU A 3 4.14 -12.49 -10.25
N CYS A 4 2.89 -12.29 -10.65
CA CYS A 4 2.09 -11.12 -10.33
C CYS A 4 0.82 -11.49 -9.54
N GLY A 5 0.84 -12.59 -8.80
CA GLY A 5 -0.24 -13.03 -7.95
C GLY A 5 -0.42 -12.17 -6.70
N GLY A 6 -1.48 -12.43 -5.95
CA GLY A 6 -1.75 -11.74 -4.68
C GLY A 6 -0.73 -12.11 -3.61
N SER A 7 -0.15 -11.11 -2.96
CA SER A 7 0.89 -11.29 -1.95
C SER A 7 0.41 -12.07 -0.72
N ALA A 8 -0.87 -11.92 -0.36
CA ALA A 8 -1.43 -12.58 0.82
C ALA A 8 -1.78 -14.06 0.60
N THR A 9 -2.08 -14.47 -0.66
CA THR A 9 -2.68 -15.79 -0.94
C THR A 9 -1.92 -16.58 -1.99
N ASP A 10 -1.47 -15.95 -3.06
CA ASP A 10 -0.96 -16.65 -4.23
C ASP A 10 0.56 -16.82 -4.18
N LEU A 11 1.30 -15.73 -3.99
CA LEU A 11 2.76 -15.72 -4.03
C LEU A 11 3.41 -16.63 -2.98
N PRO A 12 2.89 -16.78 -1.72
CA PRO A 12 3.46 -17.70 -0.76
C PRO A 12 3.51 -19.16 -1.22
N VAL A 13 2.61 -19.54 -2.10
CA VAL A 13 2.53 -20.89 -2.68
C VAL A 13 3.23 -20.94 -4.03
N GLN A 14 2.88 -20.02 -4.94
CA GLN A 14 3.34 -20.05 -6.32
C GLN A 14 4.84 -19.81 -6.46
N THR A 15 5.43 -18.86 -5.71
CA THR A 15 6.83 -18.52 -5.90
C THR A 15 7.76 -19.69 -5.56
N PRO A 16 7.65 -20.35 -4.39
CA PRO A 16 8.50 -21.50 -4.12
C PRO A 16 8.19 -22.71 -5.03
N GLU A 17 6.95 -22.88 -5.48
CA GLU A 17 6.61 -23.96 -6.41
C GLU A 17 7.31 -23.75 -7.76
N PHE A 18 7.18 -22.55 -8.35
CA PHE A 18 7.78 -22.26 -9.65
C PHE A 18 9.29 -22.07 -9.61
N ALA A 19 9.86 -21.71 -8.45
CA ALA A 19 11.31 -21.63 -8.28
C ALA A 19 12.03 -22.98 -8.49
N ARG A 20 11.31 -24.09 -8.40
CA ARG A 20 11.84 -25.43 -8.70
C ARG A 20 12.09 -25.64 -10.19
N TRP A 21 11.45 -24.87 -11.06
CA TRP A 21 11.48 -25.08 -12.50
C TRP A 21 12.04 -23.90 -13.29
N PHE A 22 12.03 -22.70 -12.68
CA PHE A 22 12.38 -21.46 -13.36
C PHE A 22 13.16 -20.52 -12.42
N ASN A 23 13.96 -19.62 -13.00
CA ASN A 23 14.31 -18.40 -12.32
C ASN A 23 13.05 -17.55 -12.14
N VAL A 24 12.79 -17.08 -10.94
CA VAL A 24 11.54 -16.37 -10.60
C VAL A 24 11.77 -14.97 -10.10
N VAL A 25 10.81 -14.09 -10.38
CA VAL A 25 10.72 -12.75 -9.80
C VAL A 25 9.29 -12.56 -9.30
N ASP A 26 9.13 -12.10 -8.05
CA ASP A 26 7.82 -11.76 -7.50
C ASP A 26 7.78 -10.37 -6.86
N SER A 27 6.57 -9.93 -6.53
CA SER A 27 6.29 -8.67 -5.86
C SER A 27 5.68 -8.87 -4.46
N PHE A 28 6.10 -9.90 -3.74
CA PHE A 28 5.60 -10.20 -2.41
C PHE A 28 5.80 -9.01 -1.45
N ASP A 29 4.73 -8.52 -0.82
CA ASP A 29 4.73 -7.30 0.00
C ASP A 29 4.16 -7.46 1.42
N THR A 30 3.85 -8.67 1.85
CA THR A 30 3.44 -8.92 3.24
C THR A 30 4.66 -8.86 4.15
N HIS A 31 5.05 -7.65 4.57
CA HIS A 31 6.30 -7.34 5.25
C HIS A 31 6.64 -8.29 6.40
N ALA A 32 5.67 -8.60 7.26
CA ALA A 32 5.88 -9.49 8.40
C ALA A 32 6.31 -10.92 7.99
N ASN A 33 5.96 -11.35 6.78
CA ASN A 33 6.18 -12.71 6.29
C ASN A 33 7.33 -12.79 5.26
N ILE A 34 8.00 -11.67 4.95
CA ILE A 34 9.12 -11.66 3.99
C ILE A 34 10.23 -12.65 4.38
N PRO A 35 10.68 -12.74 5.65
CA PRO A 35 11.72 -13.69 6.00
C PRO A 35 11.31 -15.14 5.72
N GLN A 36 10.09 -15.54 6.07
CA GLN A 36 9.58 -16.90 5.82
C GLN A 36 9.43 -17.19 4.33
N HIS A 37 8.97 -16.21 3.57
CA HIS A 37 8.84 -16.31 2.11
C HIS A 37 10.22 -16.44 1.46
N PHE A 38 11.20 -15.65 1.91
CA PHE A 38 12.60 -15.76 1.49
C PHE A 38 13.13 -17.18 1.69
N ASP A 39 13.02 -17.72 2.90
CA ASP A 39 13.52 -19.05 3.24
C ASP A 39 12.88 -20.15 2.37
N ALA A 40 11.59 -20.02 2.07
CA ALA A 40 10.88 -20.99 1.23
C ALA A 40 11.36 -20.94 -0.23
N VAL A 41 11.51 -19.73 -0.78
CA VAL A 41 11.96 -19.53 -2.17
C VAL A 41 13.43 -19.87 -2.32
N ASP A 42 14.29 -19.46 -1.38
CA ASP A 42 15.72 -19.77 -1.39
C ASP A 42 15.98 -21.28 -1.38
N ARG A 43 15.29 -22.02 -0.51
CA ARG A 43 15.39 -23.47 -0.48
C ARG A 43 15.00 -24.10 -1.82
N ALA A 44 13.83 -23.72 -2.35
CA ALA A 44 13.32 -24.30 -3.59
C ALA A 44 14.22 -23.98 -4.80
N ALA A 45 14.71 -22.75 -4.88
CA ALA A 45 15.62 -22.31 -5.94
C ALA A 45 17.00 -22.97 -5.82
N SER A 46 17.57 -23.01 -4.63
CA SER A 46 18.89 -23.60 -4.37
C SER A 46 18.92 -25.10 -4.67
N GLU A 47 17.88 -25.86 -4.27
CA GLU A 47 17.75 -27.28 -4.55
C GLU A 47 17.66 -27.58 -6.06
N SER A 48 17.18 -26.65 -6.85
CA SER A 48 16.94 -26.80 -8.29
C SER A 48 17.96 -26.08 -9.18
N GLY A 49 18.92 -25.36 -8.57
CA GLY A 49 19.92 -24.58 -9.32
C GLY A 49 19.34 -23.34 -10.02
N HIS A 50 18.22 -22.80 -9.53
CA HIS A 50 17.57 -21.60 -10.03
C HIS A 50 17.84 -20.39 -9.13
N VAL A 51 17.43 -19.21 -9.60
CA VAL A 51 17.54 -17.95 -8.87
C VAL A 51 16.13 -17.40 -8.60
N GLY A 52 15.88 -17.01 -7.34
CA GLY A 52 14.68 -16.29 -6.93
C GLY A 52 15.00 -14.85 -6.55
N ILE A 53 14.26 -13.89 -7.10
CA ILE A 53 14.28 -12.49 -6.66
C ILE A 53 12.87 -12.17 -6.15
N ILE A 54 12.76 -11.92 -4.86
CA ILE A 54 11.47 -11.67 -4.23
C ILE A 54 11.28 -10.20 -3.87
N SER A 55 10.03 -9.82 -3.63
CA SER A 55 9.67 -8.49 -3.10
C SER A 55 10.09 -7.34 -4.02
N VAL A 56 10.04 -7.54 -5.33
CA VAL A 56 10.38 -6.54 -6.35
C VAL A 56 9.13 -5.74 -6.71
N GLY A 57 8.74 -4.85 -5.81
CA GLY A 57 7.61 -3.94 -5.98
C GLY A 57 8.01 -2.48 -5.79
N TRP A 58 7.09 -1.72 -5.25
CA TRP A 58 7.32 -0.34 -4.85
C TRP A 58 7.88 -0.26 -3.42
N ASP A 59 7.19 -0.80 -2.45
CA ASP A 59 7.60 -0.90 -1.04
C ASP A 59 7.05 -2.21 -0.43
N PRO A 60 7.86 -3.24 -0.36
CA PRO A 60 9.30 -3.32 -0.66
C PRO A 60 9.63 -3.25 -2.15
N GLY A 61 10.84 -2.75 -2.47
CA GLY A 61 11.35 -2.64 -3.82
C GLY A 61 12.01 -1.29 -4.10
N MET A 62 11.62 -0.63 -5.19
CA MET A 62 12.27 0.61 -5.66
C MET A 62 12.26 1.71 -4.60
N PHE A 63 11.18 1.88 -3.87
CA PHE A 63 11.07 2.87 -2.81
C PHE A 63 12.02 2.58 -1.62
N SER A 64 12.16 1.31 -1.25
CA SER A 64 13.08 0.87 -0.20
C SER A 64 14.53 1.16 -0.59
N LEU A 65 14.91 0.90 -1.86
CA LEU A 65 16.22 1.21 -2.39
C LEU A 65 16.50 2.71 -2.39
N ASN A 66 15.52 3.53 -2.79
CA ASN A 66 15.66 4.98 -2.76
C ASN A 66 15.90 5.51 -1.35
N ARG A 67 15.21 4.96 -0.33
CA ARG A 67 15.49 5.29 1.08
C ARG A 67 16.91 4.93 1.49
N LEU A 68 17.39 3.77 1.06
CA LEU A 68 18.75 3.32 1.35
C LEU A 68 19.79 4.26 0.71
N TYR A 69 19.62 4.60 -0.57
CA TYR A 69 20.50 5.55 -1.24
C TYR A 69 20.50 6.93 -0.58
N ALA A 70 19.33 7.41 -0.22
CA ALA A 70 19.20 8.68 0.48
C ALA A 70 19.92 8.69 1.83
N THR A 71 19.83 7.62 2.59
CA THR A 71 20.59 7.47 3.85
C THR A 71 22.11 7.43 3.61
N ALA A 72 22.56 6.86 2.49
CA ALA A 72 23.97 6.85 2.13
C ALA A 72 24.48 8.24 1.73
N ILE A 73 23.64 9.05 1.05
CA ILE A 73 23.99 10.42 0.63
C ILE A 73 23.86 11.40 1.81
N LEU A 74 22.88 11.20 2.67
CA LEU A 74 22.54 12.04 3.82
C LEU A 74 22.60 11.21 5.11
N PRO A 75 23.77 10.81 5.60
CA PRO A 75 23.90 9.85 6.70
C PRO A 75 23.32 10.35 8.04
N GLN A 76 23.10 11.66 8.19
CA GLN A 76 22.47 12.29 9.35
C GLN A 76 21.01 12.68 9.09
N GLY A 77 20.47 12.32 7.93
CA GLY A 77 19.10 12.57 7.54
C GLY A 77 18.12 11.60 8.22
N SER A 78 16.88 12.06 8.43
CA SER A 78 15.77 11.22 8.86
C SER A 78 14.82 10.97 7.70
N ASN A 79 14.30 9.76 7.61
CA ASN A 79 13.35 9.36 6.57
C ASN A 79 11.93 9.45 7.12
N TYR A 80 11.09 10.22 6.46
CA TYR A 80 9.65 10.28 6.72
C TYR A 80 8.89 9.81 5.50
N THR A 81 8.05 8.80 5.66
CA THR A 81 7.16 8.34 4.60
C THR A 81 5.75 8.81 4.89
N PHE A 82 5.20 9.60 3.98
CA PHE A 82 3.79 9.97 3.96
C PHE A 82 3.18 9.48 2.65
N TRP A 83 2.16 8.64 2.79
CA TRP A 83 1.34 8.22 1.67
C TRP A 83 0.33 9.32 1.40
N GLY A 84 0.17 9.72 0.15
CA GLY A 84 -0.89 10.64 -0.26
C GLY A 84 -2.27 10.03 -0.06
N ARG A 85 -3.31 10.87 -0.13
CA ARG A 85 -4.70 10.41 -0.05
C ARG A 85 -5.02 9.51 -1.23
N GLY A 86 -4.97 8.21 -1.02
CA GLY A 86 -5.15 7.22 -2.07
C GLY A 86 -5.76 5.91 -1.56
N VAL A 87 -6.37 5.16 -2.49
CA VAL A 87 -6.92 3.84 -2.20
C VAL A 87 -5.79 2.84 -2.04
N SER A 88 -5.79 2.13 -0.92
CA SER A 88 -4.95 0.95 -0.74
C SER A 88 -5.70 -0.30 -1.18
N GLN A 89 -5.22 -0.96 -2.23
CA GLN A 89 -5.87 -2.16 -2.76
C GLN A 89 -5.78 -3.33 -1.78
N GLY A 90 -4.61 -3.58 -1.19
CA GLY A 90 -4.43 -4.67 -0.23
C GLY A 90 -5.26 -4.50 1.04
N HIS A 91 -5.37 -3.27 1.58
CA HIS A 91 -6.22 -2.99 2.74
C HIS A 91 -7.70 -3.09 2.39
N SER A 92 -8.10 -2.61 1.21
CA SER A 92 -9.48 -2.74 0.72
C SER A 92 -9.86 -4.22 0.56
N ASP A 93 -8.94 -5.04 0.06
CA ASP A 93 -9.15 -6.47 -0.10
C ASP A 93 -9.28 -7.19 1.24
N ALA A 94 -8.46 -6.81 2.24
CA ALA A 94 -8.58 -7.34 3.59
C ALA A 94 -9.95 -7.06 4.22
N VAL A 95 -10.49 -5.85 4.03
CA VAL A 95 -11.84 -5.50 4.50
C VAL A 95 -12.92 -6.29 3.75
N ARG A 96 -12.79 -6.47 2.44
CA ARG A 96 -13.76 -7.27 1.65
C ARG A 96 -13.85 -8.74 2.04
N ARG A 97 -12.85 -9.28 2.74
CA ARG A 97 -12.84 -10.67 3.22
C ARG A 97 -13.55 -10.86 4.55
N ILE A 98 -13.97 -9.77 5.20
CA ILE A 98 -14.77 -9.84 6.43
C ILE A 98 -16.18 -10.33 6.09
N GLU A 99 -16.67 -11.32 6.82
CA GLU A 99 -18.03 -11.86 6.66
C GLU A 99 -19.09 -10.75 6.78
N GLY A 100 -20.03 -10.70 5.85
CA GLY A 100 -21.07 -9.67 5.78
C GLY A 100 -20.63 -8.38 5.09
N VAL A 101 -19.41 -8.32 4.52
CA VAL A 101 -18.95 -7.22 3.67
C VAL A 101 -19.12 -7.60 2.21
N LYS A 102 -19.91 -6.81 1.46
CA LYS A 102 -20.12 -6.98 0.02
C LYS A 102 -19.03 -6.32 -0.82
N ASP A 103 -18.63 -5.10 -0.48
CA ASP A 103 -17.53 -4.36 -1.11
C ASP A 103 -16.97 -3.34 -0.12
N ALA A 104 -15.72 -2.94 -0.33
CA ALA A 104 -15.07 -1.94 0.50
C ALA A 104 -13.94 -1.21 -0.24
N ARG A 105 -13.70 0.04 0.19
CA ARG A 105 -12.51 0.82 -0.18
C ARG A 105 -11.91 1.46 1.05
N GLN A 106 -10.60 1.32 1.17
CA GLN A 106 -9.82 1.95 2.22
C GLN A 106 -8.94 3.05 1.64
N TYR A 107 -8.94 4.20 2.31
CA TYR A 107 -8.09 5.33 2.01
C TYR A 107 -7.10 5.57 3.16
N THR A 108 -5.83 5.74 2.81
CA THR A 108 -4.81 6.22 3.74
C THR A 108 -4.71 7.74 3.58
N ILE A 109 -4.76 8.46 4.69
CA ILE A 109 -4.81 9.92 4.71
C ILE A 109 -3.68 10.43 5.60
N PRO A 110 -2.74 11.23 5.08
CA PRO A 110 -1.69 11.82 5.90
C PRO A 110 -2.29 12.83 6.89
N VAL A 111 -1.71 12.89 8.09
CA VAL A 111 -2.04 13.92 9.08
C VAL A 111 -1.33 15.20 8.69
N ASP A 112 -2.09 16.23 8.33
CA ASP A 112 -1.58 17.49 7.78
C ASP A 112 -0.57 18.17 8.71
N SER A 113 -0.84 18.22 10.02
CA SER A 113 0.07 18.83 10.99
C SER A 113 1.42 18.12 11.08
N ALA A 114 1.44 16.80 10.97
CA ALA A 114 2.67 16.00 10.93
C ALA A 114 3.46 16.25 9.64
N LEU A 115 2.75 16.28 8.52
CA LEU A 115 3.34 16.56 7.20
C LEU A 115 3.96 17.99 7.17
N GLU A 116 3.25 18.98 7.70
CA GLU A 116 3.74 20.35 7.80
C GLU A 116 4.96 20.48 8.73
N ALA A 117 4.96 19.79 9.87
CA ALA A 117 6.08 19.78 10.79
C ALA A 117 7.35 19.21 10.12
N VAL A 118 7.22 18.13 9.37
CA VAL A 118 8.34 17.54 8.61
C VAL A 118 8.79 18.49 7.48
N ARG A 119 7.86 19.08 6.73
CA ARG A 119 8.17 20.07 5.70
C ARG A 119 8.88 21.31 6.25
N ALA A 120 8.52 21.73 7.47
CA ALA A 120 9.14 22.86 8.17
C ALA A 120 10.52 22.56 8.78
N GLY A 121 11.00 21.32 8.75
CA GLY A 121 12.31 20.94 9.29
C GLY A 121 12.37 20.61 10.76
N LYS A 122 11.26 20.39 11.38
CA LYS A 122 11.21 20.15 12.82
C LYS A 122 11.69 18.75 13.24
N ASN A 123 11.89 17.83 12.30
CA ASN A 123 12.30 16.43 12.54
C ASN A 123 11.55 15.78 13.73
N PRO A 124 10.20 15.76 13.73
CA PRO A 124 9.44 15.19 14.83
C PRO A 124 9.62 13.67 14.88
N GLU A 125 9.60 13.09 16.06
CA GLU A 125 9.38 11.65 16.21
C GLU A 125 7.89 11.39 16.08
N LEU A 126 7.52 10.55 15.10
CA LEU A 126 6.13 10.28 14.75
C LEU A 126 5.86 8.76 14.75
N THR A 127 4.86 8.39 15.51
CA THR A 127 4.27 7.04 15.45
C THR A 127 3.48 6.84 14.14
N THR A 128 3.11 5.62 13.84
CA THR A 128 2.26 5.30 12.69
C THR A 128 0.95 6.08 12.71
N ARG A 129 0.30 6.15 13.87
CA ARG A 129 -0.97 6.85 14.11
C ARG A 129 -0.87 8.36 13.91
N GLU A 130 0.25 8.95 14.29
CA GLU A 130 0.49 10.38 14.12
C GLU A 130 0.82 10.78 12.69
N LYS A 131 1.23 9.83 11.85
CA LYS A 131 1.53 10.09 10.43
C LYS A 131 0.30 9.97 9.53
N HIS A 132 -0.57 9.00 9.79
CA HIS A 132 -1.71 8.71 8.93
C HIS A 132 -2.93 8.27 9.72
N THR A 133 -4.09 8.66 9.20
CA THR A 133 -5.38 8.07 9.55
C THR A 133 -5.87 7.15 8.43
N ARG A 134 -6.91 6.39 8.70
CA ARG A 134 -7.55 5.52 7.72
C ARG A 134 -9.05 5.77 7.66
N GLU A 135 -9.57 5.83 6.44
CA GLU A 135 -11.01 5.86 6.18
C GLU A 135 -11.40 4.62 5.39
N CYS A 136 -12.39 3.89 5.88
CA CYS A 136 -12.97 2.74 5.22
C CYS A 136 -14.40 3.04 4.82
N PHE A 137 -14.71 2.85 3.55
CA PHE A 137 -16.06 2.92 3.02
C PHE A 137 -16.51 1.50 2.72
N VAL A 138 -17.54 1.04 3.40
CA VAL A 138 -17.95 -0.36 3.45
C VAL A 138 -19.39 -0.49 2.99
N VAL A 139 -19.63 -1.36 2.03
CA VAL A 139 -20.96 -1.83 1.64
C VAL A 139 -21.18 -3.14 2.36
N ALA A 140 -22.08 -3.14 3.34
CA ALA A 140 -22.44 -4.34 4.07
C ALA A 140 -23.54 -5.14 3.35
N GLU A 141 -23.59 -6.44 3.58
CA GLU A 141 -24.71 -7.28 3.17
C GLU A 141 -25.98 -6.93 3.98
N GLU A 142 -27.15 -7.24 3.43
CA GLU A 142 -28.41 -7.00 4.12
C GLU A 142 -28.49 -7.83 5.41
N GLY A 143 -28.79 -7.15 6.52
CA GLY A 143 -28.88 -7.80 7.84
C GLY A 143 -27.53 -8.08 8.53
N ALA A 144 -26.42 -7.65 7.96
CA ALA A 144 -25.09 -7.82 8.57
C ALA A 144 -24.94 -7.02 9.88
N ASP A 145 -24.20 -7.56 10.83
CA ASP A 145 -23.85 -6.88 12.08
C ASP A 145 -22.77 -5.82 11.85
N LEU A 146 -23.21 -4.58 11.65
CA LEU A 146 -22.34 -3.45 11.37
C LEU A 146 -21.35 -3.16 12.50
N ALA A 147 -21.76 -3.34 13.75
CA ALA A 147 -20.90 -3.08 14.91
C ALA A 147 -19.76 -4.12 14.98
N ARG A 148 -20.05 -5.37 14.68
CA ARG A 148 -19.04 -6.43 14.57
C ARG A 148 -18.05 -6.13 13.45
N ILE A 149 -18.54 -5.78 12.26
CA ILE A 149 -17.71 -5.47 11.10
C ILE A 149 -16.79 -4.27 11.40
N GLU A 150 -17.32 -3.20 11.98
CA GLU A 150 -16.53 -2.02 12.37
C GLU A 150 -15.43 -2.38 13.36
N ASN A 151 -15.76 -3.15 14.38
CA ASN A 151 -14.78 -3.58 15.38
C ASN A 151 -13.70 -4.48 14.76
N GLU A 152 -14.08 -5.41 13.91
CA GLU A 152 -13.14 -6.31 13.22
C GLU A 152 -12.18 -5.54 12.31
N ILE A 153 -12.66 -4.52 11.60
CA ILE A 153 -11.81 -3.61 10.82
C ILE A 153 -10.82 -2.90 11.76
N LYS A 154 -11.31 -2.19 12.77
CA LYS A 154 -10.47 -1.34 13.65
C LYS A 154 -9.41 -2.13 14.43
N THR A 155 -9.68 -3.40 14.72
CA THR A 155 -8.77 -4.26 15.49
C THR A 155 -7.90 -5.18 14.63
N MET A 156 -8.05 -5.15 13.30
CA MET A 156 -7.33 -6.02 12.38
C MET A 156 -5.81 -5.79 12.47
N PRO A 157 -5.04 -6.80 12.89
CA PRO A 157 -3.60 -6.70 13.02
C PRO A 157 -2.92 -6.44 11.68
N ASN A 158 -1.81 -5.71 11.70
CA ASN A 158 -0.99 -5.35 10.53
C ASN A 158 -1.66 -4.42 9.50
N TYR A 159 -2.96 -4.17 9.63
CA TYR A 159 -3.72 -3.34 8.68
C TYR A 159 -4.27 -2.08 9.33
N PHE A 160 -4.98 -2.19 10.47
CA PHE A 160 -5.75 -1.08 11.04
C PHE A 160 -5.47 -0.82 12.52
N ALA A 161 -5.05 -1.81 13.29
CA ALA A 161 -4.92 -1.72 14.75
C ALA A 161 -4.01 -0.58 15.23
N ASP A 162 -3.00 -0.21 14.43
CA ASP A 162 -2.04 0.86 14.76
C ASP A 162 -2.46 2.24 14.21
N TYR A 163 -3.70 2.37 13.71
CA TYR A 163 -4.19 3.60 13.09
C TYR A 163 -5.48 4.09 13.72
N ASP A 164 -5.72 5.40 13.65
CA ASP A 164 -7.04 5.95 13.85
C ASP A 164 -7.87 5.69 12.59
N THR A 165 -8.85 4.79 12.73
CA THR A 165 -9.65 4.32 11.62
C THR A 165 -11.10 4.74 11.77
N THR A 166 -11.64 5.40 10.75
CA THR A 166 -13.06 5.71 10.62
C THR A 166 -13.69 4.76 9.61
N VAL A 167 -14.84 4.18 9.97
CA VAL A 167 -15.61 3.28 9.10
C VAL A 167 -16.92 3.96 8.73
N HIS A 168 -17.19 4.04 7.45
CA HIS A 168 -18.43 4.57 6.89
C HIS A 168 -19.18 3.44 6.19
N PHE A 169 -20.38 3.12 6.67
CA PHE A 169 -21.26 2.20 5.96
C PHE A 169 -22.07 2.99 4.94
N ILE A 170 -21.94 2.60 3.68
CA ILE A 170 -22.51 3.29 2.53
C ILE A 170 -23.21 2.30 1.59
N THR A 171 -23.99 2.82 0.66
CA THR A 171 -24.60 2.02 -0.40
C THR A 171 -23.61 1.69 -1.51
N GLU A 172 -23.93 0.69 -2.31
CA GLU A 172 -23.12 0.30 -3.48
C GLU A 172 -23.04 1.45 -4.51
N GLU A 173 -24.12 2.20 -4.70
CA GLU A 173 -24.19 3.36 -5.56
C GLU A 173 -23.25 4.50 -5.09
N GLU A 174 -23.26 4.78 -3.79
CA GLU A 174 -22.35 5.75 -3.17
C GLU A 174 -20.89 5.31 -3.32
N LEU A 175 -20.57 4.04 -3.13
CA LEU A 175 -19.21 3.54 -3.31
C LEU A 175 -18.74 3.67 -4.76
N GLN A 176 -19.63 3.47 -5.74
CA GLN A 176 -19.30 3.65 -7.16
C GLN A 176 -19.14 5.12 -7.55
N THR A 177 -19.86 6.03 -6.89
CA THR A 177 -19.77 7.47 -7.15
C THR A 177 -18.58 8.13 -6.46
N GLN A 178 -17.93 7.48 -5.51
CA GLN A 178 -16.66 7.95 -4.93
C GLN A 178 -15.54 7.95 -5.99
N LYS A 179 -15.47 9.05 -6.72
CA LYS A 179 -14.86 9.21 -8.04
C LYS A 179 -13.34 9.35 -8.08
N VAL A 180 -12.60 9.32 -6.97
CA VAL A 180 -11.18 9.71 -6.97
C VAL A 180 -10.35 8.82 -7.90
N THR A 181 -10.46 7.51 -7.79
CA THR A 181 -9.64 6.59 -8.60
C THR A 181 -10.06 6.51 -10.08
N ARG A 182 -11.37 6.64 -10.38
CA ARG A 182 -11.85 6.63 -11.76
C ARG A 182 -11.53 7.93 -12.51
N LYS A 183 -11.54 9.06 -11.82
CA LYS A 183 -11.18 10.36 -12.40
C LYS A 183 -9.71 10.38 -12.77
N LEU A 184 -8.83 9.93 -11.86
CA LEU A 184 -7.39 9.81 -12.09
C LEU A 184 -7.09 8.90 -13.28
N ARG A 185 -7.62 7.67 -13.26
CA ARG A 185 -7.41 6.70 -14.34
C ARG A 185 -7.89 7.23 -15.69
N ARG A 186 -9.09 7.83 -15.74
CA ARG A 186 -9.63 8.42 -16.99
C ARG A 186 -8.84 9.62 -17.49
N GLN A 187 -8.20 10.39 -16.61
CA GLN A 187 -7.38 11.51 -17.01
C GLN A 187 -6.01 11.04 -17.50
N ILE A 188 -5.41 10.05 -16.86
CA ILE A 188 -4.19 9.39 -17.36
C ILE A 188 -4.45 8.76 -18.73
N GLU A 189 -5.57 8.04 -18.91
CA GLU A 189 -5.98 7.45 -20.19
C GLU A 189 -6.28 8.47 -21.28
N LYS A 190 -6.58 9.73 -20.92
CA LYS A 190 -6.83 10.84 -21.84
C LYS A 190 -5.62 11.70 -22.13
N SER A 191 -4.54 11.55 -21.35
CA SER A 191 -3.30 12.26 -21.60
C SER A 191 -2.67 11.72 -22.86
N THR A 192 -2.64 12.51 -23.91
CA THR A 192 -2.16 12.12 -25.25
C THR A 192 -0.72 12.53 -25.46
N THR A 193 -0.17 13.39 -24.61
CA THR A 193 1.21 13.88 -24.66
C THR A 193 1.84 13.83 -23.28
N GLU A 194 3.19 13.84 -23.23
CA GLU A 194 3.94 13.95 -21.99
C GLU A 194 3.62 15.25 -21.24
N GLU A 195 3.39 16.33 -21.97
CA GLU A 195 3.02 17.64 -21.41
C GLU A 195 1.65 17.61 -20.73
N ASP A 196 0.67 16.95 -21.34
CA ASP A 196 -0.66 16.73 -20.75
C ASP A 196 -0.56 15.90 -19.47
N PHE A 197 0.32 14.88 -19.46
CA PHE A 197 0.54 14.04 -18.32
C PHE A 197 1.23 14.80 -17.18
N LEU A 198 2.28 15.57 -17.47
CA LEU A 198 2.99 16.38 -16.49
C LEU A 198 2.08 17.46 -15.87
N LYS A 199 1.27 18.12 -16.69
CA LYS A 199 0.26 19.08 -16.23
C LYS A 199 -0.78 18.41 -15.34
N PHE A 200 -1.26 17.24 -15.74
CA PHE A 200 -2.17 16.43 -14.91
C PHE A 200 -1.55 16.08 -13.56
N MET A 201 -0.26 15.67 -13.53
CA MET A 201 0.47 15.35 -12.31
C MET A 201 0.62 16.58 -11.41
N GLU A 202 0.82 17.76 -11.99
CA GLU A 202 0.95 19.02 -11.26
C GLU A 202 -0.40 19.48 -10.67
N ASP A 203 -1.46 19.43 -11.46
CA ASP A 203 -2.82 19.80 -11.04
C ASP A 203 -3.40 18.87 -9.97
N ASN A 204 -2.92 17.64 -9.89
CA ASN A 204 -3.36 16.63 -8.91
C ASN A 204 -2.23 16.22 -7.94
N ARG A 205 -1.32 17.12 -7.66
CA ARG A 205 -0.11 16.88 -6.85
C ARG A 205 -0.41 16.35 -5.45
N GLU A 206 -1.58 16.64 -4.92
CA GLU A 206 -2.04 16.16 -3.61
C GLU A 206 -2.45 14.69 -3.62
N ASP A 207 -2.80 14.16 -4.79
CA ASP A 207 -3.24 12.77 -4.98
C ASP A 207 -2.08 11.79 -5.22
N PHE A 208 -0.85 12.31 -5.39
CA PHE A 208 0.34 11.51 -5.58
C PHE A 208 1.20 11.44 -4.31
N CYS A 209 1.74 10.26 -4.06
CA CYS A 209 2.67 10.05 -2.96
C CYS A 209 3.88 10.98 -3.11
N VAL A 210 4.02 11.94 -2.21
CA VAL A 210 5.17 12.84 -2.17
C VAL A 210 6.18 12.27 -1.19
N VAL A 211 7.21 11.62 -1.70
CA VAL A 211 8.42 11.35 -0.93
C VAL A 211 9.26 12.61 -0.94
N ARG A 212 9.31 13.30 0.16
CA ARG A 212 10.30 14.35 0.36
C ARG A 212 11.28 13.90 1.41
N GLU A 213 12.50 13.70 0.96
CA GLU A 213 13.63 13.76 1.86
C GLU A 213 13.90 15.20 2.24
N LYS A 214 14.15 15.42 3.51
CA LYS A 214 14.73 16.65 3.96
C LYS A 214 16.22 16.56 3.88
N ALA A 215 16.78 17.32 2.96
CA ALA A 215 18.09 17.86 3.13
C ALA A 215 18.01 18.98 4.19
N ARG A 216 18.52 18.68 5.41
CA ARG A 216 18.77 19.59 6.56
C ARG A 216 17.59 19.95 7.44
#